data_bbd8301efc02bcada2a0f2bb9f883763
#
_entry.id   bbd8301efc02bcada2a0f2bb9f883763
#
_cell.length_a   1.000
_cell.length_b   1.000
_cell.length_c   1.000
_cell.angle_alpha   90.00
_cell.angle_beta   90.00
_cell.angle_gamma   90.00
#
_symmetry.space_group_name_H-M   'P 1'
#
loop_
_entity.id
_entity.type
_entity.pdbx_description
1 polymer ?
#
loop_
_entity_poly.entity_id
_entity_poly.type
_entity_poly.pdbx_seq_one_letter_code
_entity_poly.pdbx_strand_id
1 'polypeptide(L)'
;MEEQLAQCPKDKAKVLLLSEPLCDLETRERIFKDIIREYCGDCVVLIKPHPRDVLDYKLLFAEHIVIEGKFPMEILNFIPGLSFDKVISVFTVPDAIKFAGEIIFLGEDFMDKYEAPEIHRQNEAI
;
A
#
# COMPACT_ATOMS: atom_id res chain seq x y z
N MET A 1 12.36 2.67 10.64
CA MET A 1 11.14 3.37 10.14
C MET A 1 11.12 4.86 10.47
N GLU A 2 11.48 5.25 11.69
CA GLU A 2 11.49 6.67 12.07
C GLU A 2 12.42 7.50 11.20
N GLU A 3 13.58 6.95 10.87
CA GLU A 3 14.53 7.62 9.98
C GLU A 3 13.96 7.81 8.59
N GLN A 4 13.19 6.84 8.11
CA GLN A 4 12.58 6.94 6.80
C GLN A 4 11.49 7.99 6.76
N LEU A 5 10.70 8.10 7.84
CA LEU A 5 9.66 9.12 7.96
C LEU A 5 10.27 10.53 8.07
N ALA A 6 11.42 10.65 8.72
CA ALA A 6 12.11 11.93 8.85
C ALA A 6 12.62 12.48 7.51
N GLN A 7 12.80 11.62 6.51
CA GLN A 7 13.23 12.03 5.17
C GLN A 7 12.12 12.66 4.35
N CYS A 8 10.87 12.54 4.79
CA CYS A 8 9.73 13.06 4.03
C CYS A 8 9.73 14.60 4.07
N PRO A 9 9.56 15.27 2.91
CA PRO A 9 9.36 16.71 2.87
C PRO A 9 8.10 17.08 3.65
N LYS A 10 8.21 18.11 4.51
CA LYS A 10 7.10 18.53 5.36
C LYS A 10 6.01 19.27 4.59
N ASP A 11 6.33 19.78 3.43
CA ASP A 11 5.42 20.57 2.59
C ASP A 11 4.61 19.71 1.61
N LYS A 12 4.83 18.38 1.61
CA LYS A 12 4.10 17.47 0.74
C LYS A 12 3.27 16.48 1.55
N ALA A 13 2.11 16.13 1.02
CA ALA A 13 1.27 15.11 1.62
C ALA A 13 1.97 13.74 1.58
N LYS A 14 1.78 12.96 2.63
CA LYS A 14 2.32 11.61 2.73
C LYS A 14 1.23 10.60 2.44
N VAL A 15 1.48 9.74 1.47
CA VAL A 15 0.58 8.66 1.10
C VAL A 15 1.25 7.34 1.41
N LEU A 16 0.58 6.49 2.17
CA LEU A 16 1.04 5.14 2.43
C LEU A 16 0.30 4.16 1.53
N LEU A 17 1.05 3.39 0.77
CA LEU A 17 0.51 2.31 -0.05
C LEU A 17 0.78 1.00 0.66
N LEU A 18 -0.28 0.28 1.00
CA LEU A 18 -0.17 -1.04 1.61
C LEU A 18 -0.10 -2.08 0.49
N SER A 19 1.04 -2.76 0.37
CA SER A 19 1.14 -3.82 -0.63
C SER A 19 0.48 -5.09 -0.11
N GLU A 20 0.07 -5.94 -1.06
CA GLU A 20 -0.57 -7.22 -0.76
C GLU A 20 -0.08 -8.23 -1.78
N PRO A 21 0.04 -9.51 -1.42
CA PRO A 21 0.57 -10.55 -2.33
C PRO A 21 -0.46 -10.95 -3.39
N LEU A 22 -0.75 -10.01 -4.28
CA LEU A 22 -1.76 -10.15 -5.34
C LEU A 22 -1.13 -10.65 -6.63
N CYS A 23 -1.78 -11.58 -7.31
CA CYS A 23 -1.38 -12.07 -8.63
C CYS A 23 0.06 -12.59 -8.65
N ASP A 24 0.64 -12.70 -9.84
CA ASP A 24 2.07 -12.99 -9.98
C ASP A 24 2.90 -11.72 -9.77
N LEU A 25 4.22 -11.88 -9.68
CA LEU A 25 5.09 -10.75 -9.34
C LEU A 25 5.08 -9.65 -10.41
N GLU A 26 5.04 -10.02 -11.67
CA GLU A 26 5.01 -9.05 -12.77
C GLU A 26 3.70 -8.23 -12.76
N THR A 27 2.58 -8.90 -12.58
CA THR A 27 1.28 -8.23 -12.50
C THR A 27 1.19 -7.38 -11.24
N ARG A 28 1.73 -7.86 -10.12
CA ARG A 28 1.75 -7.11 -8.87
C ARG A 28 2.52 -5.81 -9.01
N GLU A 29 3.67 -5.84 -9.65
CA GLU A 29 4.44 -4.61 -9.93
C GLU A 29 3.59 -3.62 -10.72
N ARG A 30 2.91 -4.09 -11.75
CA ARG A 30 2.05 -3.24 -12.59
C ARG A 30 0.89 -2.66 -11.79
N ILE A 31 0.25 -3.46 -10.94
CA ILE A 31 -0.86 -3.02 -10.08
C ILE A 31 -0.43 -1.83 -9.24
N PHE A 32 0.66 -1.95 -8.51
CA PHE A 32 1.06 -0.90 -7.58
C PHE A 32 1.65 0.33 -8.30
N LYS A 33 2.29 0.16 -9.45
CA LYS A 33 2.71 1.30 -10.26
C LYS A 33 1.51 2.07 -10.81
N ASP A 34 0.46 1.38 -11.22
CA ASP A 34 -0.77 2.01 -11.69
C ASP A 34 -1.47 2.77 -10.56
N ILE A 35 -1.50 2.20 -9.35
CA ILE A 35 -2.08 2.87 -8.19
C ILE A 35 -1.35 4.17 -7.90
N ILE A 36 -0.03 4.14 -7.89
CA ILE A 36 0.77 5.33 -7.62
C ILE A 36 0.49 6.40 -8.68
N ARG A 37 0.47 6.01 -9.93
CA ARG A 37 0.21 6.94 -11.02
C ARG A 37 -1.18 7.58 -10.93
N GLU A 38 -2.19 6.80 -10.58
CA GLU A 38 -3.57 7.27 -10.58
C GLU A 38 -3.98 8.03 -9.32
N TYR A 39 -3.42 7.69 -8.17
CA TYR A 39 -3.93 8.17 -6.89
C TYR A 39 -2.96 9.03 -6.08
N CYS A 40 -1.68 9.05 -6.41
CA CYS A 40 -0.69 9.68 -5.54
C CYS A 40 -0.21 11.06 -6.01
N GLY A 41 -0.30 11.37 -7.29
CA GLY A 41 0.10 12.69 -7.82
C GLY A 41 1.50 13.12 -7.35
N ASP A 42 1.61 14.32 -6.79
CA ASP A 42 2.87 14.89 -6.30
C ASP A 42 3.20 14.52 -4.85
N CYS A 43 2.42 13.62 -4.26
CA CYS A 43 2.61 13.25 -2.87
C CYS A 43 3.90 12.45 -2.67
N VAL A 44 4.41 12.45 -1.43
CA VAL A 44 5.46 11.53 -1.05
C VAL A 44 4.83 10.16 -0.84
N VAL A 45 5.30 9.16 -1.56
CA VAL A 45 4.76 7.81 -1.49
C VAL A 45 5.66 6.94 -0.62
N LEU A 46 5.05 6.33 0.39
CA LEU A 46 5.69 5.32 1.22
C LEU A 46 5.00 4.00 0.95
N ILE A 47 5.77 2.94 0.78
CA ILE A 47 5.24 1.61 0.52
C ILE A 47 5.50 0.74 1.74
N LYS A 48 4.44 0.16 2.32
CA LYS A 48 4.56 -0.83 3.40
C LYS A 48 4.29 -2.21 2.82
N PRO A 49 5.36 -2.99 2.56
CA PRO A 49 5.16 -4.34 2.02
C PRO A 49 4.46 -5.25 3.02
N HIS A 50 3.55 -6.08 2.52
CA HIS A 50 2.96 -7.14 3.33
C HIS A 50 4.05 -8.13 3.74
N PRO A 51 3.99 -8.71 4.96
CA PRO A 51 5.02 -9.65 5.43
C PRO A 51 5.26 -10.85 4.51
N ARG A 52 4.26 -11.26 3.76
CA ARG A 52 4.34 -12.40 2.83
C ARG A 52 4.67 -12.00 1.41
N ASP A 53 4.79 -10.71 1.15
CA ASP A 53 5.08 -10.22 -0.21
C ASP A 53 6.58 -10.30 -0.47
N VAL A 54 6.96 -10.99 -1.54
CA VAL A 54 8.37 -11.21 -1.90
C VAL A 54 8.84 -10.33 -3.04
N LEU A 55 7.99 -9.41 -3.53
CA LEU A 55 8.39 -8.48 -4.58
C LEU A 55 9.45 -7.53 -4.05
N ASP A 56 10.47 -7.26 -4.87
CA ASP A 56 11.56 -6.36 -4.47
C ASP A 56 11.17 -4.91 -4.70
N TYR A 57 10.47 -4.33 -3.74
CA TYR A 57 9.98 -2.96 -3.84
C TYR A 57 11.11 -1.93 -3.86
N LYS A 58 12.21 -2.18 -3.15
CA LYS A 58 13.34 -1.24 -3.14
C LYS A 58 13.96 -1.08 -4.52
N LEU A 59 14.03 -2.17 -5.26
CA LEU A 59 14.57 -2.15 -6.62
C LEU A 59 13.58 -1.54 -7.61
N LEU A 60 12.33 -2.00 -7.57
CA LEU A 60 11.33 -1.68 -8.58
C LEU A 60 10.65 -0.33 -8.37
N PHE A 61 10.69 0.19 -7.13
CA PHE A 61 10.06 1.45 -6.75
C PHE A 61 11.10 2.38 -6.10
N ALA A 62 12.28 2.47 -6.71
CA ALA A 62 13.44 3.17 -6.12
C ALA A 62 13.20 4.66 -5.89
N GLU A 63 12.27 5.28 -6.61
CA GLU A 63 11.92 6.70 -6.44
C GLU A 63 11.00 6.97 -5.24
N HIS A 64 10.57 5.91 -4.57
CA HIS A 64 9.68 6.02 -3.40
C HIS A 64 10.34 5.46 -2.15
N ILE A 65 9.74 5.73 -1.01
CA ILE A 65 10.26 5.25 0.28
C ILE A 65 9.62 3.90 0.58
N VAL A 66 10.44 2.86 0.74
CA VAL A 66 9.94 1.52 1.09
C VAL A 66 10.23 1.28 2.57
N ILE A 67 9.18 1.09 3.36
CA ILE A 67 9.29 0.84 4.80
C ILE A 67 9.91 -0.53 5.02
N GLU A 68 11.01 -0.57 5.77
CA GLU A 68 11.73 -1.80 6.03
C GLU A 68 11.11 -2.62 7.15
N GLY A 69 11.26 -3.93 7.04
CA GLY A 69 10.82 -4.88 8.05
C GLY A 69 9.61 -5.69 7.61
N LYS A 70 9.59 -6.94 8.05
CA LYS A 70 8.50 -7.86 7.75
C LYS A 70 7.55 -7.93 8.94
N PHE A 71 6.79 -6.86 9.15
CA PHE A 71 5.82 -6.81 10.23
C PHE A 71 4.42 -6.53 9.66
N PRO A 72 3.36 -6.96 10.36
CA PRO A 72 1.99 -6.67 9.89
C PRO A 72 1.67 -5.19 10.01
N MET A 73 0.82 -4.71 9.11
CA MET A 73 0.39 -3.31 9.02
C MET A 73 -0.18 -2.80 10.35
N GLU A 74 -0.80 -3.67 11.13
CA GLU A 74 -1.43 -3.30 12.41
C GLU A 74 -0.45 -2.73 13.42
N ILE A 75 0.84 -3.04 13.29
CA ILE A 75 1.88 -2.49 14.16
C ILE A 75 1.92 -0.96 14.05
N LEU A 76 1.61 -0.42 12.87
CA LEU A 76 1.60 1.02 12.65
C LEU A 76 0.56 1.74 13.53
N ASN A 77 -0.51 1.05 13.93
CA ASN A 77 -1.52 1.60 14.82
C ASN A 77 -0.99 1.93 16.21
N PHE A 78 0.13 1.33 16.59
CA PHE A 78 0.70 1.46 17.94
C PHE A 78 1.86 2.44 18.02
N ILE A 79 2.19 3.10 16.92
CA ILE A 79 3.29 4.07 16.89
C ILE A 79 2.71 5.45 17.24
N PRO A 80 3.12 6.05 18.40
CA PRO A 80 2.58 7.34 18.81
C PRO A 80 2.90 8.44 17.79
N GLY A 81 1.90 9.25 17.46
CA GLY A 81 2.08 10.38 16.56
C GLY A 81 2.20 10.04 15.09
N LEU A 82 2.14 8.75 14.74
CA LEU A 82 2.22 8.35 13.32
C LEU A 82 0.89 8.63 12.64
N SER A 83 0.94 9.38 11.53
CA SER A 83 -0.22 9.57 10.68
C SER A 83 0.21 9.82 9.25
N PHE A 84 -0.64 9.39 8.33
CA PHE A 84 -0.50 9.65 6.91
C PHE A 84 -1.71 10.43 6.43
N ASP A 85 -1.52 11.30 5.46
CA ASP A 85 -2.63 12.06 4.89
C ASP A 85 -3.61 11.12 4.17
N LYS A 86 -3.07 10.08 3.54
CA LYS A 86 -3.86 9.10 2.81
C LYS A 86 -3.22 7.72 2.94
N VAL A 87 -4.05 6.69 3.06
CA VAL A 87 -3.62 5.30 2.99
C VAL A 87 -4.42 4.61 1.91
N ILE A 88 -3.74 3.89 1.03
CA ILE A 88 -4.37 3.16 -0.08
C ILE A 88 -4.17 1.67 0.12
N SER A 89 -5.26 0.91 0.01
CA SER A 89 -5.20 -0.55 0.07
C SER A 89 -6.15 -1.15 -0.96
N VAL A 90 -5.88 -2.40 -1.35
CA VAL A 90 -6.76 -3.12 -2.27
C VAL A 90 -7.80 -3.92 -1.48
N PHE A 91 -7.36 -4.78 -0.58
CA PHE A 91 -8.25 -5.64 0.21
C PHE A 91 -8.13 -5.49 1.72
N THR A 92 -7.18 -4.69 2.22
CA THR A 92 -7.06 -4.45 3.66
C THR A 92 -8.27 -3.63 4.12
N VAL A 93 -9.01 -4.15 5.10
CA VAL A 93 -10.24 -3.50 5.56
C VAL A 93 -9.93 -2.16 6.24
N PRO A 94 -10.70 -1.10 5.92
CA PRO A 94 -10.43 0.23 6.47
C PRO A 94 -10.47 0.31 7.99
N ASP A 95 -11.29 -0.50 8.64
CA ASP A 95 -11.41 -0.49 10.11
C ASP A 95 -10.11 -0.84 10.82
N ALA A 96 -9.21 -1.55 10.15
CA ALA A 96 -7.91 -1.92 10.71
C ALA A 96 -6.89 -0.78 10.65
N ILE A 97 -7.20 0.31 9.93
CA ILE A 97 -6.28 1.41 9.66
C ILE A 97 -6.68 2.62 10.51
N LYS A 98 -5.84 2.98 11.50
CA LYS A 98 -6.14 4.07 12.43
C LYS A 98 -5.15 5.24 12.34
N PHE A 99 -4.24 5.18 11.39
CA PHE A 99 -3.16 6.16 11.23
C PHE A 99 -3.32 6.98 9.93
N ALA A 100 -4.54 7.11 9.43
CA ALA A 100 -4.79 7.78 8.15
C ALA A 100 -5.82 8.89 8.29
N GLY A 101 -5.58 10.00 7.59
CA GLY A 101 -6.58 11.05 7.44
C GLY A 101 -7.66 10.67 6.44
N GLU A 102 -7.26 10.02 5.34
CA GLU A 102 -8.17 9.50 4.33
C GLU A 102 -7.77 8.07 3.97
N ILE A 103 -8.74 7.21 3.74
CA ILE A 103 -8.50 5.83 3.33
C ILE A 103 -9.13 5.60 1.97
N ILE A 104 -8.34 5.12 1.01
CA ILE A 104 -8.84 4.67 -0.28
C ILE A 104 -8.80 3.15 -0.29
N PHE A 105 -9.96 2.52 -0.29
CA PHE A 105 -10.11 1.07 -0.39
C PHE A 105 -10.56 0.74 -1.81
N LEU A 106 -9.71 0.08 -2.58
CA LEU A 106 -9.96 -0.15 -4.00
C LEU A 106 -10.87 -1.34 -4.26
N GLY A 107 -10.65 -2.46 -3.56
CA GLY A 107 -11.55 -3.59 -3.61
C GLY A 107 -11.54 -4.39 -4.90
N GLU A 108 -12.58 -5.21 -5.05
CA GLU A 108 -12.70 -6.17 -6.15
C GLU A 108 -12.81 -5.53 -7.52
N ASP A 109 -13.57 -4.45 -7.62
CA ASP A 109 -13.78 -3.80 -8.91
C ASP A 109 -12.47 -3.32 -9.53
N PHE A 110 -11.55 -2.86 -8.70
CA PHE A 110 -10.24 -2.49 -9.16
C PHE A 110 -9.47 -3.69 -9.68
N MET A 111 -9.56 -4.83 -8.99
CA MET A 111 -8.84 -6.05 -9.36
C MET A 111 -9.39 -6.71 -10.62
N ASP A 112 -10.62 -6.43 -11.01
CA ASP A 112 -11.20 -6.96 -12.24
C ASP A 112 -10.39 -6.58 -13.49
N LYS A 113 -9.58 -5.55 -13.40
CA LYS A 113 -8.70 -5.13 -14.51
C LYS A 113 -7.48 -6.03 -14.68
N TYR A 114 -7.11 -6.77 -13.65
CA TYR A 114 -5.83 -7.49 -13.61
C TYR A 114 -5.97 -9.00 -13.58
N GLU A 115 -7.11 -9.50 -13.11
CA GLU A 115 -7.36 -10.94 -13.11
C GLU A 115 -8.85 -11.20 -13.27
N ALA A 116 -9.19 -12.43 -13.67
CA ALA A 116 -10.59 -12.81 -13.87
C ALA A 116 -11.36 -12.72 -12.56
N PRO A 117 -12.61 -12.18 -12.57
CA PRO A 117 -13.39 -12.04 -11.34
C PRO A 117 -13.54 -13.36 -10.57
N GLU A 118 -13.59 -14.47 -11.26
CA GLU A 118 -13.73 -15.79 -10.64
C GLU A 118 -12.58 -16.12 -9.69
N ILE A 119 -11.40 -15.52 -9.90
CA ILE A 119 -10.22 -15.82 -9.11
C ILE A 119 -10.28 -15.14 -7.76
N HIS A 120 -10.54 -13.82 -7.73
CA HIS A 120 -10.52 -13.07 -6.47
C HIS A 120 -11.88 -13.02 -5.78
N ARG A 121 -12.99 -13.12 -6.51
CA ARG A 121 -14.32 -13.08 -5.90
C ARG A 121 -14.74 -14.40 -5.27
N GLN A 122 -14.14 -15.53 -5.70
CA GLN A 122 -14.42 -16.81 -5.07
C GLN A 122 -14.04 -16.85 -3.60
N ASN A 123 -12.98 -16.13 -3.24
CA ASN A 123 -12.51 -16.10 -1.85
C ASN A 123 -13.47 -15.39 -0.92
N GLU A 124 -14.39 -14.60 -1.43
CA GLU A 124 -15.38 -13.87 -0.65
C GLU A 124 -16.68 -14.65 -0.47
N ALA A 125 -16.96 -15.58 -1.37
CA ALA A 125 -18.17 -16.40 -1.30
C ALA A 125 -18.10 -17.48 -0.22
N ILE A 126 -16.96 -17.62 0.40
CA ILE A 126 -16.71 -18.55 1.49
C ILE A 126 -16.82 -17.79 2.82
#